data_8064085248755d0bddc0e17b45d0759a
#
_entry.id   8064085248755d0bddc0e17b45d0759a
#
_cell.length_a   1.000
_cell.length_b   1.000
_cell.length_c   1.000
_cell.angle_alpha   90.00
_cell.angle_beta   90.00
_cell.angle_gamma   90.00
#
_symmetry.space_group_name_H-M   'P 1'
#
loop_
_entity.id
_entity.type
_entity.pdbx_description
1 polymer ?
#
loop_
_entity_poly.entity_id
_entity_poly.type
_entity_poly.pdbx_seq_one_letter_code
_entity_poly.pdbx_strand_id
1 'polypeptide(L)'
;MYDAPDHVGLIPDGMRRWANLNGGDLTDAYVKGAHKVTDILVTLQRLGVRTVSVYNLSRANLSRRDEELDAVYAASEVFFTTLIPARFDPAVCTVRLHGDRKSLPAGYLAAAQGAETAFQGHGFTINVLAAYDAYDEVQNAHVRAQELGCDINDAFEIGHVEMVIRTSPEQLLSGFLPMQCQYAHLLFLTTPLNELETDQVEYLVANYRRFPQLHGK
;
A
#
# COMPACT_ATOMS: atom_id res chain seq x y z
N MET A 1 -1.65 -4.11 26.56
CA MET A 1 -0.96 -4.24 25.24
C MET A 1 -2.06 -4.11 24.21
N TYR A 2 -2.03 -3.10 23.37
CA TYR A 2 -3.03 -2.94 22.31
C TYR A 2 -2.80 -4.05 21.29
N ASP A 3 -3.88 -4.68 20.84
CA ASP A 3 -3.82 -5.74 19.83
C ASP A 3 -3.82 -5.03 18.47
N ALA A 4 -2.62 -4.64 17.99
CA ALA A 4 -2.49 -4.00 16.69
C ALA A 4 -2.86 -4.98 15.57
N PRO A 5 -3.41 -4.51 14.43
CA PRO A 5 -3.59 -5.36 13.27
C PRO A 5 -2.23 -5.85 12.76
N ASP A 6 -2.16 -7.12 12.37
CA ASP A 6 -0.94 -7.68 11.81
C ASP A 6 -0.66 -7.11 10.40
N HIS A 7 -1.72 -6.85 9.63
CA HIS A 7 -1.62 -6.36 8.26
C HIS A 7 -2.59 -5.20 8.00
N VAL A 8 -2.02 -4.05 7.62
CA VAL A 8 -2.78 -2.85 7.25
C VAL A 8 -2.67 -2.60 5.75
N GLY A 9 -3.80 -2.41 5.10
CA GLY A 9 -3.90 -1.88 3.75
C GLY A 9 -3.96 -0.35 3.78
N LEU A 10 -3.16 0.33 2.99
CA LEU A 10 -3.18 1.78 2.83
C LEU A 10 -3.54 2.12 1.39
N ILE A 11 -4.63 2.86 1.21
CA ILE A 11 -5.06 3.41 -0.08
C ILE A 11 -4.85 4.92 -0.04
N PRO A 12 -3.66 5.42 -0.47
CA PRO A 12 -3.35 6.85 -0.52
C PRO A 12 -4.21 7.52 -1.57
N ASP A 13 -5.03 8.48 -1.17
CA ASP A 13 -5.92 9.20 -2.08
C ASP A 13 -5.99 10.69 -1.70
N GLY A 14 -6.43 11.53 -2.64
CA GLY A 14 -6.68 12.93 -2.42
C GLY A 14 -5.58 13.88 -2.91
N MET A 15 -4.40 13.41 -3.35
CA MET A 15 -3.28 14.27 -3.77
C MET A 15 -3.66 15.25 -4.89
N ARG A 16 -4.38 14.80 -5.93
CA ARG A 16 -4.85 15.67 -7.03
C ARG A 16 -5.82 16.74 -6.56
N ARG A 17 -6.78 16.34 -5.71
CA ARG A 17 -7.73 17.30 -5.12
C ARG A 17 -7.01 18.32 -4.26
N TRP A 18 -6.07 17.85 -3.49
CA TRP A 18 -5.24 18.72 -2.64
C TRP A 18 -4.43 19.70 -3.47
N ALA A 19 -3.75 19.27 -4.55
CA ALA A 19 -3.02 20.15 -5.47
C ALA A 19 -3.93 21.22 -6.08
N ASN A 20 -5.10 20.83 -6.57
CA ASN A 20 -6.07 21.77 -7.17
C ASN A 20 -6.58 22.83 -6.17
N LEU A 21 -6.81 22.45 -4.91
CA LEU A 21 -7.29 23.35 -3.86
C LEU A 21 -6.20 24.30 -3.36
N ASN A 22 -4.94 23.86 -3.37
CA ASN A 22 -3.81 24.64 -2.84
C ASN A 22 -3.01 25.36 -3.93
N GLY A 23 -3.41 25.24 -5.21
CA GLY A 23 -2.72 25.89 -6.33
C GLY A 23 -1.29 25.39 -6.55
N GLY A 24 -0.99 24.15 -6.11
CA GLY A 24 0.34 23.57 -6.16
C GLY A 24 0.59 22.73 -7.42
N ASP A 25 1.86 22.47 -7.67
CA ASP A 25 2.31 21.53 -8.69
C ASP A 25 1.88 20.09 -8.33
N LEU A 26 1.53 19.31 -9.35
CA LEU A 26 1.05 17.95 -9.15
C LEU A 26 2.16 17.02 -8.65
N THR A 27 3.38 17.19 -9.18
CA THR A 27 4.55 16.42 -8.74
C THR A 27 4.88 16.69 -7.28
N ASP A 28 4.88 17.96 -6.86
CA ASP A 28 5.09 18.34 -5.47
C ASP A 28 4.03 17.72 -4.54
N ALA A 29 2.77 17.69 -4.98
CA ALA A 29 1.70 17.09 -4.21
C ALA A 29 1.89 15.57 -4.03
N TYR A 30 2.33 14.85 -5.09
CA TYR A 30 2.61 13.42 -5.01
C TYR A 30 3.88 13.12 -4.21
N VAL A 31 4.94 13.92 -4.33
CA VAL A 31 6.17 13.79 -3.52
C VAL A 31 5.84 14.03 -2.04
N LYS A 32 5.06 15.08 -1.72
CA LYS A 32 4.56 15.28 -0.35
C LYS A 32 3.73 14.11 0.14
N GLY A 33 2.91 13.52 -0.74
CA GLY A 33 2.16 12.29 -0.45
C GLY A 33 3.08 11.11 -0.13
N ALA A 34 4.19 10.94 -0.86
CA ALA A 34 5.17 9.89 -0.58
C ALA A 34 5.83 10.06 0.80
N HIS A 35 6.15 11.30 1.21
CA HIS A 35 6.61 11.59 2.58
C HIS A 35 5.55 11.18 3.61
N LYS A 36 4.28 11.57 3.43
CA LYS A 36 3.18 11.20 4.33
C LYS A 36 2.99 9.68 4.42
N VAL A 37 3.02 8.97 3.29
CA VAL A 37 3.00 7.49 3.28
C VAL A 37 4.14 6.94 4.13
N THR A 38 5.35 7.46 3.96
CA THR A 38 6.52 7.01 4.72
C THR A 38 6.35 7.25 6.22
N ASP A 39 5.85 8.42 6.64
CA ASP A 39 5.57 8.73 8.05
C ASP A 39 4.50 7.80 8.63
N ILE A 40 3.46 7.47 7.86
CA ILE A 40 2.44 6.48 8.24
C ILE A 40 3.06 5.09 8.40
N LEU A 41 3.91 4.65 7.48
CA LEU A 41 4.59 3.35 7.54
C LEU A 41 5.46 3.23 8.80
N VAL A 42 6.25 4.26 9.12
CA VAL A 42 7.07 4.33 10.34
C VAL A 42 6.19 4.25 11.58
N THR A 43 5.07 4.96 11.58
CA THR A 43 4.10 4.95 12.69
C THR A 43 3.49 3.56 12.88
N LEU A 44 3.04 2.91 11.79
CA LEU A 44 2.47 1.57 11.84
C LEU A 44 3.48 0.53 12.34
N GLN A 45 4.74 0.59 11.86
CA GLN A 45 5.82 -0.27 12.35
C GLN A 45 6.03 -0.10 13.86
N ARG A 46 6.10 1.16 14.35
CA ARG A 46 6.26 1.47 15.77
C ARG A 46 5.10 0.95 16.63
N LEU A 47 3.89 0.90 16.08
CA LEU A 47 2.69 0.38 16.74
C LEU A 47 2.60 -1.15 16.72
N GLY A 48 3.55 -1.85 16.10
CA GLY A 48 3.60 -3.30 16.09
C GLY A 48 2.91 -3.97 14.90
N VAL A 49 2.47 -3.19 13.89
CA VAL A 49 2.00 -3.72 12.61
C VAL A 49 3.17 -4.42 11.91
N ARG A 50 2.96 -5.61 11.37
CA ARG A 50 4.00 -6.41 10.72
C ARG A 50 4.03 -6.26 9.20
N THR A 51 2.90 -5.96 8.60
CA THR A 51 2.78 -5.84 7.14
C THR A 51 1.93 -4.63 6.77
N VAL A 52 2.39 -3.87 5.79
CA VAL A 52 1.58 -2.81 5.18
C VAL A 52 1.58 -3.00 3.66
N SER A 53 0.37 -3.05 3.07
CA SER A 53 0.20 -3.04 1.62
C SER A 53 -0.26 -1.65 1.17
N VAL A 54 0.55 -0.98 0.36
CA VAL A 54 0.30 0.38 -0.13
C VAL A 54 -0.20 0.33 -1.57
N TYR A 55 -1.39 0.88 -1.82
CA TYR A 55 -1.95 0.98 -3.17
C TYR A 55 -1.40 2.18 -3.92
N ASN A 56 -0.28 1.98 -4.60
CA ASN A 56 0.39 3.05 -5.33
C ASN A 56 -0.32 3.37 -6.65
N LEU A 57 -0.61 2.34 -7.46
CA LEU A 57 -1.19 2.52 -8.80
C LEU A 57 -1.97 1.28 -9.24
N SER A 58 -3.25 1.41 -9.56
CA SER A 58 -3.99 0.31 -10.20
C SER A 58 -3.65 0.22 -11.69
N ARG A 59 -3.93 -0.91 -12.33
CA ARG A 59 -3.85 -1.03 -13.79
C ARG A 59 -4.78 -0.02 -14.48
N ALA A 60 -5.99 0.19 -13.98
CA ALA A 60 -6.91 1.18 -14.52
C ALA A 60 -6.35 2.61 -14.47
N ASN A 61 -5.48 2.92 -13.52
CA ASN A 61 -4.85 4.22 -13.43
C ASN A 61 -3.81 4.49 -14.54
N LEU A 62 -3.33 3.47 -15.23
CA LEU A 62 -2.39 3.65 -16.36
C LEU A 62 -3.03 4.38 -17.56
N SER A 63 -4.35 4.52 -17.59
CA SER A 63 -5.07 5.35 -18.57
C SER A 63 -5.17 6.84 -18.19
N ARG A 64 -4.55 7.26 -17.09
CA ARG A 64 -4.49 8.66 -16.68
C ARG A 64 -3.64 9.45 -17.69
N ARG A 65 -3.75 10.80 -17.64
CA ARG A 65 -2.91 11.69 -18.44
C ARG A 65 -1.43 11.50 -18.07
N ASP A 66 -0.56 11.65 -19.04
CA ASP A 66 0.89 11.46 -18.87
C ASP A 66 1.46 12.29 -17.71
N GLU A 67 1.05 13.55 -17.58
CA GLU A 67 1.46 14.44 -16.49
C GLU A 67 1.13 13.87 -15.08
N GLU A 68 -0.01 13.16 -14.95
CA GLU A 68 -0.39 12.52 -13.67
C GLU A 68 0.45 11.27 -13.41
N LEU A 69 0.73 10.50 -14.45
CA LEU A 69 1.57 9.31 -14.35
C LEU A 69 3.02 9.69 -14.04
N ASP A 70 3.55 10.71 -14.70
CA ASP A 70 4.91 11.21 -14.45
C ASP A 70 5.08 11.67 -13.00
N ALA A 71 4.07 12.38 -12.46
CA ALA A 71 4.08 12.80 -11.06
C ALA A 71 4.07 11.60 -10.08
N VAL A 72 3.26 10.56 -10.36
CA VAL A 72 3.25 9.32 -9.56
C VAL A 72 4.59 8.60 -9.65
N TYR A 73 5.15 8.48 -10.85
CA TYR A 73 6.42 7.79 -11.05
C TYR A 73 7.58 8.52 -10.35
N ALA A 74 7.67 9.85 -10.50
CA ALA A 74 8.68 10.66 -9.82
C ALA A 74 8.59 10.52 -8.29
N ALA A 75 7.40 10.61 -7.72
CA ALA A 75 7.18 10.43 -6.29
C ALA A 75 7.54 9.01 -5.81
N SER A 76 7.25 8.00 -6.63
CA SER A 76 7.58 6.61 -6.31
C SER A 76 9.08 6.34 -6.38
N GLU A 77 9.79 6.95 -7.32
CA GLU A 77 11.26 6.89 -7.38
C GLU A 77 11.87 7.51 -6.12
N VAL A 78 11.39 8.69 -5.70
CA VAL A 78 11.83 9.31 -4.41
C VAL A 78 11.51 8.39 -3.23
N PHE A 79 10.35 7.77 -3.21
CA PHE A 79 9.96 6.83 -2.16
C PHE A 79 10.95 5.66 -2.04
N PHE A 80 11.26 4.97 -3.14
CA PHE A 80 12.13 3.80 -3.14
C PHE A 80 13.61 4.15 -2.92
N THR A 81 14.11 5.25 -3.53
CA THR A 81 15.54 5.56 -3.54
C THR A 81 15.99 6.43 -2.38
N THR A 82 15.07 7.19 -1.78
CA THR A 82 15.40 8.19 -0.76
C THR A 82 14.68 7.93 0.55
N LEU A 83 13.34 7.84 0.52
CA LEU A 83 12.55 7.83 1.76
C LEU A 83 12.65 6.49 2.51
N ILE A 84 12.54 5.37 1.80
CA ILE A 84 12.69 4.04 2.41
C ILE A 84 14.08 3.87 3.01
N PRO A 85 15.19 4.12 2.28
CA PRO A 85 16.54 3.99 2.85
C PRO A 85 16.83 4.91 4.04
N ALA A 86 16.22 6.09 4.07
CA ALA A 86 16.42 7.04 5.16
C ALA A 86 15.67 6.70 6.45
N ARG A 87 14.64 5.86 6.38
CA ARG A 87 13.69 5.68 7.50
C ARG A 87 13.58 4.25 8.01
N PHE A 88 14.04 3.27 7.26
CA PHE A 88 13.92 1.85 7.62
C PHE A 88 15.27 1.14 7.65
N ASP A 89 15.39 0.20 8.60
CA ASP A 89 16.55 -0.68 8.68
C ASP A 89 16.37 -1.86 7.71
N PRO A 90 17.27 -2.04 6.72
CA PRO A 90 17.18 -3.15 5.77
C PRO A 90 17.28 -4.53 6.44
N ALA A 91 17.86 -4.65 7.62
CA ALA A 91 17.89 -5.91 8.36
C ALA A 91 16.53 -6.30 8.96
N VAL A 92 15.63 -5.32 9.14
CA VAL A 92 14.30 -5.51 9.73
C VAL A 92 13.20 -5.41 8.67
N CYS A 93 13.36 -4.53 7.69
CA CYS A 93 12.33 -4.22 6.70
C CYS A 93 12.50 -5.04 5.42
N THR A 94 11.39 -5.55 4.89
CA THR A 94 11.29 -6.14 3.55
C THR A 94 10.48 -5.19 2.66
N VAL A 95 10.92 -4.96 1.42
CA VAL A 95 10.15 -4.23 0.40
C VAL A 95 9.83 -5.18 -0.75
N ARG A 96 8.59 -5.16 -1.23
CA ARG A 96 8.13 -5.97 -2.36
C ARG A 96 7.25 -5.16 -3.30
N LEU A 97 7.45 -5.33 -4.60
CA LEU A 97 6.61 -4.75 -5.64
C LEU A 97 5.67 -5.82 -6.20
N HIS A 98 4.37 -5.56 -6.17
CA HIS A 98 3.32 -6.42 -6.71
C HIS A 98 2.57 -5.73 -7.85
N GLY A 99 2.20 -6.49 -8.88
CA GLY A 99 1.47 -6.03 -10.06
C GLY A 99 2.21 -6.26 -11.37
N ASP A 100 1.70 -5.69 -12.46
CA ASP A 100 2.28 -5.91 -13.81
C ASP A 100 3.51 -5.03 -14.03
N ARG A 101 4.69 -5.60 -13.77
CA ARG A 101 5.98 -4.92 -13.94
C ARG A 101 6.21 -4.47 -15.38
N LYS A 102 5.64 -5.15 -16.39
CA LYS A 102 5.86 -4.81 -17.80
C LYS A 102 5.20 -3.49 -18.21
N SER A 103 4.19 -3.09 -17.47
CA SER A 103 3.46 -1.84 -17.69
C SER A 103 4.06 -0.63 -16.97
N LEU A 104 5.18 -0.80 -16.24
CA LEU A 104 5.84 0.26 -15.49
C LEU A 104 7.08 0.77 -16.22
N PRO A 105 7.40 2.09 -16.13
CA PRO A 105 8.60 2.66 -16.76
C PRO A 105 9.90 2.08 -16.16
N ALA A 106 10.97 2.10 -16.97
CA ALA A 106 12.26 1.53 -16.58
C ALA A 106 12.86 2.18 -15.32
N GLY A 107 12.72 3.51 -15.15
CA GLY A 107 13.18 4.24 -13.95
C GLY A 107 12.48 3.76 -12.68
N TYR A 108 11.14 3.66 -12.74
CA TYR A 108 10.34 3.11 -11.64
C TYR A 108 10.79 1.69 -11.26
N LEU A 109 10.93 0.81 -12.28
CA LEU A 109 11.33 -0.58 -12.04
C LEU A 109 12.73 -0.69 -11.44
N ALA A 110 13.70 0.12 -11.92
CA ALA A 110 15.04 0.14 -11.37
C ALA A 110 15.07 0.58 -9.91
N ALA A 111 14.30 1.63 -9.56
CA ALA A 111 14.16 2.12 -8.20
C ALA A 111 13.54 1.07 -7.27
N ALA A 112 12.42 0.47 -7.69
CA ALA A 112 11.74 -0.57 -6.94
C ALA A 112 12.62 -1.81 -6.73
N GLN A 113 13.29 -2.29 -7.79
CA GLN A 113 14.20 -3.44 -7.73
C GLN A 113 15.41 -3.19 -6.83
N GLY A 114 15.93 -1.95 -6.84
CA GLY A 114 16.98 -1.53 -5.91
C GLY A 114 16.53 -1.64 -4.46
N ALA A 115 15.33 -1.17 -4.15
CA ALA A 115 14.74 -1.29 -2.81
C ALA A 115 14.45 -2.75 -2.44
N GLU A 116 13.86 -3.55 -3.33
CA GLU A 116 13.61 -4.99 -3.10
C GLU A 116 14.91 -5.75 -2.80
N THR A 117 16.00 -5.40 -3.47
CA THR A 117 17.31 -6.04 -3.28
C THR A 117 17.94 -5.65 -1.95
N ALA A 118 17.83 -4.38 -1.58
CA ALA A 118 18.45 -3.83 -0.37
C ALA A 118 17.67 -4.19 0.91
N PHE A 119 16.34 -4.32 0.83
CA PHE A 119 15.44 -4.50 1.98
C PHE A 119 14.84 -5.91 1.98
N GLN A 120 15.50 -6.86 2.64
CA GLN A 120 15.11 -8.28 2.74
C GLN A 120 15.03 -8.77 4.20
N GLY A 121 14.81 -7.86 5.15
CA GLY A 121 14.63 -8.19 6.57
C GLY A 121 13.33 -8.96 6.85
N HIS A 122 13.08 -9.32 8.10
CA HIS A 122 11.96 -10.22 8.44
C HIS A 122 11.01 -9.68 9.51
N GLY A 123 11.16 -8.43 9.94
CA GLY A 123 10.34 -7.85 11.02
C GLY A 123 9.17 -7.00 10.56
N PHE A 124 9.30 -6.33 9.40
CA PHE A 124 8.28 -5.45 8.84
C PHE A 124 8.28 -5.54 7.32
N THR A 125 7.12 -5.74 6.71
CA THR A 125 6.99 -5.89 5.26
C THR A 125 6.19 -4.73 4.67
N ILE A 126 6.74 -4.10 3.64
CA ILE A 126 6.08 -3.09 2.82
C ILE A 126 5.81 -3.69 1.44
N ASN A 127 4.56 -3.99 1.15
CA ASN A 127 4.10 -4.36 -0.19
C ASN A 127 3.67 -3.08 -0.92
N VAL A 128 4.23 -2.83 -2.09
CA VAL A 128 3.82 -1.72 -2.97
C VAL A 128 3.08 -2.30 -4.16
N LEU A 129 1.80 -1.95 -4.31
CA LEU A 129 0.96 -2.40 -5.41
C LEU A 129 1.00 -1.36 -6.53
N ALA A 130 1.64 -1.69 -7.67
CA ALA A 130 1.73 -0.80 -8.82
C ALA A 130 1.38 -1.53 -10.12
N ALA A 131 0.63 -0.87 -10.99
CA ALA A 131 -0.03 -1.49 -12.14
C ALA A 131 -0.81 -2.76 -11.72
N TYR A 132 -1.35 -2.73 -10.48
CA TYR A 132 -2.01 -3.87 -9.86
C TYR A 132 -3.43 -4.06 -10.39
N ASP A 133 -3.78 -5.33 -10.60
CA ASP A 133 -5.12 -5.76 -10.97
C ASP A 133 -5.53 -7.00 -10.18
N ALA A 134 -6.69 -6.95 -9.54
CA ALA A 134 -7.18 -8.03 -8.68
C ALA A 134 -7.49 -9.32 -9.46
N TYR A 135 -7.92 -9.22 -10.72
CA TYR A 135 -8.19 -10.40 -11.55
C TYR A 135 -6.91 -11.14 -11.91
N ASP A 136 -5.83 -10.40 -12.22
CA ASP A 136 -4.53 -11.03 -12.49
C ASP A 136 -3.98 -11.70 -11.24
N GLU A 137 -4.16 -11.09 -10.07
CA GLU A 137 -3.71 -11.69 -8.81
C GLU A 137 -4.43 -13.03 -8.55
N VAL A 138 -5.75 -13.09 -8.78
CA VAL A 138 -6.53 -14.34 -8.66
C VAL A 138 -6.06 -15.39 -9.68
N GLN A 139 -5.79 -14.98 -10.92
CA GLN A 139 -5.26 -15.89 -11.94
C GLN A 139 -3.88 -16.44 -11.54
N ASN A 140 -2.98 -15.58 -11.06
CA ASN A 140 -1.66 -15.97 -10.60
C ASN A 140 -1.75 -16.90 -9.36
N ALA A 141 -2.64 -16.61 -8.42
CA ALA A 141 -2.89 -17.47 -7.28
C ALA A 141 -3.43 -18.85 -7.72
N HIS A 142 -4.32 -18.90 -8.71
CA HIS A 142 -4.82 -20.17 -9.26
C HIS A 142 -3.71 -21.03 -9.87
N VAL A 143 -2.85 -20.44 -10.71
CA VAL A 143 -1.70 -21.14 -11.30
C VAL A 143 -0.79 -21.69 -10.20
N ARG A 144 -0.46 -20.86 -9.22
CA ARG A 144 0.40 -21.21 -8.11
C ARG A 144 -0.20 -22.31 -7.22
N ALA A 145 -1.50 -22.25 -6.97
CA ALA A 145 -2.21 -23.31 -6.23
C ALA A 145 -2.09 -24.68 -6.94
N GLN A 146 -2.19 -24.71 -8.28
CA GLN A 146 -1.99 -25.91 -9.06
C GLN A 146 -0.55 -26.43 -8.97
N GLU A 147 0.45 -25.55 -9.07
CA GLU A 147 1.87 -25.90 -8.97
C GLU A 147 2.24 -26.44 -7.59
N LEU A 148 1.69 -25.86 -6.53
CA LEU A 148 1.97 -26.21 -5.12
C LEU A 148 1.08 -27.34 -4.60
N GLY A 149 -0.02 -27.66 -5.28
CA GLY A 149 -1.00 -28.66 -4.83
C GLY A 149 -1.76 -28.22 -3.56
N CYS A 150 -2.01 -26.91 -3.39
CA CYS A 150 -2.69 -26.35 -2.23
C CYS A 150 -4.01 -25.65 -2.60
N ASP A 151 -4.77 -25.20 -1.59
CA ASP A 151 -5.95 -24.36 -1.81
C ASP A 151 -5.54 -22.98 -2.38
N ILE A 152 -6.41 -22.41 -3.23
CA ILE A 152 -6.16 -21.08 -3.82
C ILE A 152 -5.98 -20.00 -2.75
N ASN A 153 -6.67 -20.11 -1.62
CA ASN A 153 -6.54 -19.15 -0.51
C ASN A 153 -5.14 -19.15 0.11
N ASP A 154 -4.43 -20.27 0.06
CA ASP A 154 -3.07 -20.42 0.55
C ASP A 154 -2.01 -20.02 -0.49
N ALA A 155 -2.45 -19.77 -1.73
CA ALA A 155 -1.57 -19.46 -2.86
C ALA A 155 -1.45 -17.96 -3.17
N PHE A 156 -2.18 -17.09 -2.47
CA PHE A 156 -1.99 -15.65 -2.61
C PHE A 156 -0.62 -15.21 -2.05
N GLU A 157 0.07 -14.30 -2.76
CA GLU A 157 1.36 -13.75 -2.27
C GLU A 157 1.20 -12.80 -1.10
N ILE A 158 0.08 -12.10 -1.10
CA ILE A 158 -0.29 -11.16 -0.03
C ILE A 158 -1.36 -11.84 0.81
N GLY A 159 -1.09 -11.96 2.11
CA GLY A 159 -2.02 -12.55 3.06
C GLY A 159 -3.20 -11.64 3.41
N HIS A 160 -4.06 -12.11 4.30
CA HIS A 160 -5.24 -11.37 4.76
C HIS A 160 -4.89 -9.98 5.28
N VAL A 161 -5.72 -9.00 4.92
CA VAL A 161 -5.66 -7.63 5.43
C VAL A 161 -6.68 -7.50 6.57
N GLU A 162 -6.26 -7.01 7.71
CA GLU A 162 -7.12 -6.86 8.89
C GLU A 162 -7.73 -5.46 9.02
N MET A 163 -7.06 -4.45 8.47
CA MET A 163 -7.53 -3.07 8.47
C MET A 163 -7.17 -2.40 7.15
N VAL A 164 -8.09 -1.65 6.57
CA VAL A 164 -7.83 -0.79 5.41
C VAL A 164 -8.06 0.65 5.80
N ILE A 165 -7.09 1.50 5.54
CA ILE A 165 -7.18 2.96 5.70
C ILE A 165 -7.15 3.59 4.30
N ARG A 166 -8.21 4.29 3.93
CA ARG A 166 -8.26 5.07 2.69
C ARG A 166 -8.42 6.56 3.02
N THR A 167 -7.57 7.40 2.46
CA THR A 167 -7.52 8.84 2.71
C THR A 167 -8.45 9.61 1.75
N SER A 168 -9.70 9.18 1.69
CA SER A 168 -10.74 9.70 0.80
C SER A 168 -12.11 9.33 1.35
N PRO A 169 -13.12 10.21 1.21
CA PRO A 169 -14.49 9.91 1.63
C PRO A 169 -15.19 8.87 0.74
N GLU A 170 -14.64 8.55 -0.44
CA GLU A 170 -15.21 7.53 -1.32
C GLU A 170 -15.08 6.14 -0.69
N GLN A 171 -16.21 5.52 -0.39
CA GLN A 171 -16.29 4.21 0.27
C GLN A 171 -16.11 3.06 -0.74
N LEU A 172 -14.96 3.04 -1.40
CA LEU A 172 -14.59 2.07 -2.43
C LEU A 172 -13.21 1.50 -2.16
N LEU A 173 -13.03 0.22 -2.41
CA LEU A 173 -11.70 -0.42 -2.45
C LEU A 173 -10.96 -0.14 -3.76
N SER A 174 -11.67 0.19 -4.83
CA SER A 174 -11.11 0.44 -6.18
C SER A 174 -10.24 -0.71 -6.70
N GLY A 175 -10.60 -1.95 -6.34
CA GLY A 175 -9.84 -3.14 -6.71
C GLY A 175 -8.64 -3.47 -5.81
N PHE A 176 -8.44 -2.74 -4.71
CA PHE A 176 -7.39 -3.03 -3.74
C PHE A 176 -7.66 -4.34 -2.99
N LEU A 177 -6.86 -5.38 -3.24
CA LEU A 177 -6.80 -6.65 -2.52
C LEU A 177 -8.19 -7.19 -2.08
N PRO A 178 -9.18 -7.33 -2.98
CA PRO A 178 -10.56 -7.62 -2.58
C PRO A 178 -10.70 -8.99 -1.92
N MET A 179 -9.87 -9.97 -2.30
CA MET A 179 -9.90 -11.30 -1.71
C MET A 179 -9.28 -11.33 -0.31
N GLN A 180 -8.28 -10.50 -0.06
CA GLN A 180 -7.61 -10.39 1.23
C GLN A 180 -8.35 -9.48 2.22
N CYS A 181 -9.20 -8.57 1.71
CA CYS A 181 -9.95 -7.60 2.52
C CYS A 181 -11.34 -8.08 2.96
N GLN A 182 -11.73 -9.33 2.71
CA GLN A 182 -13.09 -9.84 2.98
C GLN A 182 -13.58 -9.60 4.41
N TYR A 183 -12.66 -9.62 5.38
CA TYR A 183 -12.96 -9.43 6.79
C TYR A 183 -12.18 -8.25 7.40
N ALA A 184 -11.67 -7.35 6.56
CA ALA A 184 -10.94 -6.18 7.02
C ALA A 184 -11.87 -5.10 7.61
N HIS A 185 -11.38 -4.37 8.59
CA HIS A 185 -12.00 -3.11 9.00
C HIS A 185 -11.73 -2.06 7.94
N LEU A 186 -12.77 -1.53 7.30
CA LEU A 186 -12.65 -0.53 6.24
C LEU A 186 -12.86 0.87 6.82
N LEU A 187 -11.83 1.68 6.80
CA LEU A 187 -11.81 3.04 7.35
C LEU A 187 -11.60 4.05 6.22
N PHE A 188 -12.63 4.87 5.99
CA PHE A 188 -12.64 5.89 4.95
C PHE A 188 -12.54 7.27 5.60
N LEU A 189 -11.42 7.97 5.38
CA LEU A 189 -11.15 9.26 5.99
C LEU A 189 -11.58 10.39 5.06
N THR A 190 -12.13 11.45 5.62
CA THR A 190 -12.41 12.67 4.85
C THR A 190 -11.15 13.51 4.60
N THR A 191 -10.12 13.29 5.41
CA THR A 191 -8.83 13.97 5.32
C THR A 191 -8.02 13.42 4.14
N PRO A 192 -7.59 14.26 3.17
CA PRO A 192 -6.72 13.82 2.10
C PRO A 192 -5.33 13.44 2.63
N LEU A 193 -4.61 12.56 1.93
CA LEU A 193 -3.31 12.06 2.37
C LEU A 193 -2.34 13.18 2.79
N ASN A 194 -2.25 14.26 1.99
CA ASN A 194 -1.31 15.36 2.22
C ASN A 194 -1.54 16.14 3.52
N GLU A 195 -2.71 15.97 4.14
CA GLU A 195 -3.11 16.62 5.40
C GLU A 195 -3.25 15.63 6.55
N LEU A 196 -3.15 14.32 6.28
CA LEU A 196 -3.27 13.30 7.32
C LEU A 196 -2.09 13.39 8.30
N GLU A 197 -2.40 13.49 9.57
CA GLU A 197 -1.40 13.48 10.64
C GLU A 197 -1.27 12.07 11.25
N THR A 198 -0.09 11.76 11.75
CA THR A 198 0.22 10.41 12.26
C THR A 198 -0.54 10.05 13.52
N ASP A 199 -0.95 11.03 14.33
CA ASP A 199 -1.78 10.84 15.52
C ASP A 199 -3.17 10.30 15.17
N GLN A 200 -3.72 10.67 14.00
CA GLN A 200 -4.97 10.10 13.49
C GLN A 200 -4.79 8.60 13.19
N VAL A 201 -3.65 8.21 12.61
CA VAL A 201 -3.34 6.80 12.34
C VAL A 201 -3.14 6.03 13.66
N GLU A 202 -2.45 6.62 14.63
CA GLU A 202 -2.31 6.05 15.97
C GLU A 202 -3.66 5.82 16.64
N TYR A 203 -4.56 6.80 16.55
CA TYR A 203 -5.92 6.67 17.09
C TYR A 203 -6.69 5.49 16.43
N LEU A 204 -6.59 5.34 15.09
CA LEU A 204 -7.26 4.26 14.38
C LEU A 204 -6.74 2.89 14.83
N VAL A 205 -5.43 2.72 14.92
CA VAL A 205 -4.80 1.47 15.37
C VAL A 205 -5.13 1.19 16.84
N ALA A 206 -5.10 2.20 17.72
CA ALA A 206 -5.43 2.04 19.13
C ALA A 206 -6.89 1.62 19.36
N ASN A 207 -7.78 1.94 18.43
CA ASN A 207 -9.19 1.55 18.47
C ASN A 207 -9.51 0.29 17.66
N TYR A 208 -8.49 -0.33 17.06
CA TYR A 208 -8.67 -1.60 16.37
C TYR A 208 -9.14 -2.67 17.35
N ARG A 209 -10.13 -3.46 16.91
CA ARG A 209 -10.65 -4.61 17.63
C ARG A 209 -10.54 -5.81 16.71
N ARG A 210 -9.74 -6.79 17.07
CA ARG A 210 -9.71 -8.06 16.36
C ARG A 210 -11.04 -8.77 16.61
N PHE A 211 -11.90 -8.82 15.59
CA PHE A 211 -13.12 -9.61 15.67
C PHE A 211 -12.78 -11.09 15.42
N PRO A 212 -13.35 -12.03 16.21
CA PRO A 212 -13.29 -13.42 15.84
C PRO A 212 -13.94 -13.58 14.48
N GLN A 213 -13.20 -14.14 13.52
CA GLN A 213 -13.74 -14.44 12.20
C GLN A 213 -14.72 -15.60 12.34
N LEU A 214 -16.00 -15.29 12.46
CA LEU A 214 -17.03 -16.28 12.74
C LEU A 214 -17.41 -17.14 11.53
N HIS A 215 -16.82 -16.94 10.36
CA HIS A 215 -17.02 -17.73 9.12
C HIS A 215 -18.44 -18.31 8.96
N GLY A 216 -19.47 -17.53 9.32
CA GLY A 216 -20.86 -17.95 9.24
C GLY A 216 -21.30 -19.00 10.29
N LYS A 217 -20.58 -19.18 11.38
CA LYS A 217 -20.98 -20.01 12.51
C LYS A 217 -21.63 -19.22 13.62
#